data_39ba96c9f88443de1f4e0b3ac4d7283f
#
_entry.id   39ba96c9f88443de1f4e0b3ac4d7283f
#
_cell.length_a   1.000
_cell.length_b   1.000
_cell.length_c   1.000
_cell.angle_alpha   90.00
_cell.angle_beta   90.00
_cell.angle_gamma   90.00
#
_symmetry.space_group_name_H-M   'P 1'
#
loop_
_entity.id
_entity.type
_entity.pdbx_description
1 polymer ?
#
loop_
_entity_poly.entity_id
_entity_poly.type
_entity_poly.pdbx_seq_one_letter_code
_entity_poly.pdbx_strand_id
1 'polypeptide(L)'
;MAVRKILIVEDQALARTYLCSCVEKCRDCEVAGTLPRADAALYRCGEGHIDLILMDICTESDSDGLAAAEAIRRTYPRIKIVMVTSMPEGRFLDRAKRIGADSFWYKDSPSGDLVSVIEGTLSGRSFWPDGVPTVRLG
;
A
#
# COMPACT_ATOMS: atom_id res chain seq x y z
N MET A 1 -21.76 -4.01 -10.65
CA MET A 1 -20.32 -3.78 -10.59
C MET A 1 -19.72 -4.65 -9.48
N ALA A 2 -18.64 -5.27 -9.79
CA ALA A 2 -17.96 -6.07 -8.78
C ALA A 2 -17.30 -5.15 -7.75
N VAL A 3 -17.41 -5.52 -6.49
CA VAL A 3 -16.75 -4.78 -5.43
C VAL A 3 -15.28 -5.14 -5.39
N ARG A 4 -14.41 -4.14 -5.31
CA ARG A 4 -12.97 -4.35 -5.21
C ARG A 4 -12.59 -4.63 -3.78
N LYS A 5 -11.77 -5.63 -3.57
CA LYS A 5 -11.36 -6.08 -2.24
C LYS A 5 -10.00 -5.53 -1.90
N ILE A 6 -9.92 -4.78 -0.81
CA ILE A 6 -8.69 -4.12 -0.40
C ILE A 6 -8.19 -4.73 0.90
N LEU A 7 -6.94 -5.18 0.89
CA LEU A 7 -6.29 -5.69 2.08
C LEU A 7 -5.43 -4.58 2.68
N ILE A 8 -5.51 -4.38 3.98
CA ILE A 8 -4.75 -3.34 4.67
C ILE A 8 -3.75 -3.98 5.62
N VAL A 9 -2.48 -3.64 5.46
CA VAL A 9 -1.41 -4.12 6.33
C VAL A 9 -0.86 -2.93 7.10
N GLU A 10 -1.22 -2.83 8.37
CA GLU A 10 -0.89 -1.69 9.22
C GLU A 10 -1.02 -2.11 10.67
N ASP A 11 0.04 -1.91 11.47
CA ASP A 11 0.03 -2.35 12.87
C ASP A 11 -0.52 -1.32 13.85
N GLN A 12 -0.52 -0.05 13.50
CA GLN A 12 -0.99 0.98 14.42
C GLN A 12 -2.50 1.18 14.27
N ALA A 13 -3.20 1.09 15.40
CA ALA A 13 -4.67 1.10 15.38
C ALA A 13 -5.26 2.37 14.77
N LEU A 14 -4.72 3.54 15.11
CA LEU A 14 -5.24 4.79 14.57
C LEU A 14 -5.02 4.88 13.07
N ALA A 15 -3.82 4.52 12.61
CA ALA A 15 -3.54 4.54 11.19
C ALA A 15 -4.41 3.54 10.44
N ARG A 16 -4.60 2.36 11.03
CA ARG A 16 -5.44 1.33 10.42
C ARG A 16 -6.88 1.81 10.27
N THR A 17 -7.42 2.46 11.31
CA THR A 17 -8.77 3.01 11.25
C THR A 17 -8.88 4.06 10.14
N TYR A 18 -7.88 4.92 10.02
CA TYR A 18 -7.87 5.93 8.96
C TYR A 18 -7.85 5.28 7.58
N LEU A 19 -6.98 4.30 7.39
CA LEU A 19 -6.88 3.62 6.09
C LEU A 19 -8.19 2.91 5.74
N CYS A 20 -8.83 2.27 6.72
CA CYS A 20 -10.13 1.65 6.49
C CYS A 20 -11.16 2.68 6.05
N SER A 21 -11.17 3.85 6.70
CA SER A 21 -12.13 4.88 6.34
C SER A 21 -11.91 5.40 4.92
N CYS A 22 -10.66 5.45 4.48
CA CYS A 22 -10.36 5.85 3.10
C CYS A 22 -10.89 4.84 2.10
N VAL A 23 -10.70 3.55 2.39
CA VAL A 23 -11.22 2.50 1.52
C VAL A 23 -12.74 2.58 1.41
N GLU A 24 -13.40 2.83 2.55
CA GLU A 24 -14.86 2.90 2.57
C GLU A 24 -15.40 4.09 1.79
N LYS A 25 -14.60 5.12 1.59
CA LYS A 25 -14.99 6.26 0.77
C LYS A 25 -14.74 6.02 -0.72
N CYS A 26 -13.98 5.00 -1.07
CA CYS A 26 -13.72 4.69 -2.46
C CYS A 26 -14.95 4.06 -3.10
N ARG A 27 -15.15 4.39 -4.37
CA ARG A 27 -16.27 3.83 -5.12
C ARG A 27 -16.08 2.33 -5.32
N ASP A 28 -17.08 1.56 -4.96
CA ASP A 28 -17.11 0.11 -5.16
C ASP A 28 -15.91 -0.62 -4.55
N CYS A 29 -15.50 -0.19 -3.37
CA CYS A 29 -14.42 -0.85 -2.64
C CYS A 29 -14.89 -1.27 -1.27
N GLU A 30 -14.28 -2.32 -0.75
CA GLU A 30 -14.51 -2.72 0.63
C GLU A 30 -13.22 -3.26 1.23
N VAL A 31 -13.09 -3.18 2.54
CA VAL A 31 -11.96 -3.73 3.25
C VAL A 31 -12.13 -5.24 3.32
N ALA A 32 -11.22 -5.99 2.71
CA ALA A 32 -11.27 -7.45 2.78
C ALA A 32 -10.70 -7.97 4.09
N GLY A 33 -9.82 -7.21 4.70
CA GLY A 33 -9.24 -7.57 5.99
C GLY A 33 -8.13 -6.63 6.37
N THR A 34 -7.67 -6.74 7.60
CA THR A 34 -6.54 -5.96 8.09
C THR A 34 -5.55 -6.92 8.75
N LEU A 35 -4.27 -6.63 8.61
CA LEU A 35 -3.20 -7.41 9.20
C LEU A 35 -2.21 -6.48 9.87
N PRO A 36 -1.69 -6.82 11.05
CA PRO A 36 -0.70 -5.99 11.71
C PRO A 36 0.72 -6.28 11.26
N ARG A 37 0.95 -7.37 10.52
CA ARG A 37 2.28 -7.78 10.12
C ARG A 37 2.37 -8.01 8.63
N ALA A 38 3.43 -7.47 8.04
CA ALA A 38 3.64 -7.63 6.60
C ALA A 38 3.93 -9.09 6.23
N ASP A 39 4.59 -9.84 7.11
CA ASP A 39 4.97 -11.21 6.79
C ASP A 39 3.77 -12.17 6.70
N ALA A 40 2.59 -11.75 7.12
CA ALA A 40 1.38 -12.56 6.95
C ALA A 40 0.63 -12.24 5.67
N ALA A 41 1.04 -11.20 4.96
CA ALA A 41 0.26 -10.70 3.83
C ALA A 41 0.25 -11.65 2.63
N LEU A 42 1.38 -12.27 2.33
CA LEU A 42 1.45 -13.18 1.19
C LEU A 42 0.46 -14.34 1.36
N TYR A 43 0.44 -14.94 2.54
CA TYR A 43 -0.46 -16.03 2.82
C TYR A 43 -1.92 -15.59 2.70
N ARG A 44 -2.22 -14.42 3.26
CA ARG A 44 -3.59 -13.90 3.21
C ARG A 44 -4.06 -13.67 1.78
N CYS A 45 -3.16 -13.24 0.90
CA CYS A 45 -3.52 -13.04 -0.51
C CYS A 45 -3.96 -14.34 -1.18
N GLY A 46 -3.48 -15.47 -0.70
CA GLY A 46 -3.87 -16.76 -1.25
C GLY A 46 -5.17 -17.31 -0.70
N GLU A 47 -5.71 -16.70 0.35
CA GLU A 47 -6.92 -17.21 0.99
C GLU A 47 -8.22 -16.70 0.36
N GLY A 48 -8.16 -15.69 -0.45
CA GLY A 48 -9.34 -15.13 -1.07
C GLY A 48 -8.96 -14.04 -2.04
N HIS A 49 -9.94 -13.52 -2.74
CA HIS A 49 -9.67 -12.53 -3.77
C HIS A 49 -9.28 -11.18 -3.19
N ILE A 50 -8.15 -10.66 -3.62
CA ILE A 50 -7.66 -9.33 -3.25
C ILE A 50 -7.35 -8.58 -4.55
N ASP A 51 -7.86 -7.35 -4.66
CA ASP A 51 -7.61 -6.52 -5.83
C ASP A 51 -6.46 -5.55 -5.60
N LEU A 52 -6.34 -5.05 -4.38
CA LEU A 52 -5.31 -4.07 -4.05
C LEU A 52 -4.90 -4.24 -2.59
N ILE A 53 -3.64 -3.98 -2.31
CA ILE A 53 -3.14 -4.02 -0.94
C ILE A 53 -2.53 -2.66 -0.59
N LEU A 54 -2.89 -2.16 0.59
CA LEU A 54 -2.24 -1.00 1.19
C LEU A 54 -1.20 -1.57 2.15
N MET A 55 0.07 -1.43 1.81
CA MET A 55 1.16 -2.07 2.54
C MET A 55 2.04 -1.05 3.25
N ASP A 56 2.01 -1.06 4.56
CA ASP A 56 2.93 -0.25 5.36
C ASP A 56 4.34 -0.84 5.21
N ILE A 57 5.32 0.03 5.09
CA ILE A 57 6.70 -0.41 4.93
C ILE A 57 7.25 -1.03 6.22
N CYS A 58 6.95 -0.41 7.36
CA CYS A 58 7.44 -0.90 8.65
C CYS A 58 6.26 -1.35 9.50
N THR A 59 6.11 -2.65 9.70
CA THR A 59 5.00 -3.19 10.47
C THR A 59 5.51 -3.89 11.73
N GLU A 60 4.60 -4.47 12.47
CA GLU A 60 4.85 -5.10 13.75
C GLU A 60 5.99 -6.12 13.66
N SER A 61 6.82 -6.17 14.70
CA SER A 61 7.96 -7.09 14.79
C SER A 61 8.98 -6.89 13.69
N ASP A 62 9.13 -5.64 13.25
CA ASP A 62 10.07 -5.29 12.18
C ASP A 62 9.82 -6.03 10.88
N SER A 63 8.58 -6.46 10.65
CA SER A 63 8.23 -7.09 9.39
C SER A 63 8.40 -6.08 8.27
N ASP A 64 9.07 -6.48 7.22
CA ASP A 64 9.43 -5.61 6.11
C ASP A 64 8.35 -5.62 5.04
N GLY A 65 7.62 -4.51 4.93
CA GLY A 65 6.56 -4.38 3.94
C GLY A 65 7.05 -4.40 2.51
N LEU A 66 8.27 -3.92 2.27
CA LEU A 66 8.82 -3.96 0.91
C LEU A 66 9.15 -5.39 0.49
N ALA A 67 9.71 -6.19 1.38
CA ALA A 67 9.97 -7.59 1.08
C ALA A 67 8.67 -8.35 0.85
N ALA A 68 7.65 -8.06 1.65
CA ALA A 68 6.35 -8.70 1.47
C ALA A 68 5.73 -8.31 0.14
N ALA A 69 5.82 -7.03 -0.22
CA ALA A 69 5.28 -6.56 -1.49
C ALA A 69 5.98 -7.22 -2.68
N GLU A 70 7.29 -7.41 -2.58
CA GLU A 70 8.03 -8.08 -3.64
C GLU A 70 7.54 -9.51 -3.83
N ALA A 71 7.34 -10.23 -2.73
CA ALA A 71 6.85 -11.60 -2.80
C ALA A 71 5.43 -11.67 -3.38
N ILE A 72 4.59 -10.71 -3.00
CA ILE A 72 3.23 -10.65 -3.52
C ILE A 72 3.24 -10.36 -5.02
N ARG A 73 4.09 -9.43 -5.45
CA ARG A 73 4.19 -9.12 -6.88
C ARG A 73 4.58 -10.34 -7.69
N ARG A 74 5.51 -11.14 -7.19
CA ARG A 74 5.95 -12.35 -7.90
C ARG A 74 4.87 -13.41 -7.95
N THR A 75 4.14 -13.58 -6.85
CA THR A 75 3.18 -14.67 -6.71
C THR A 75 1.81 -14.31 -7.28
N TYR A 76 1.40 -13.06 -7.09
CA TYR A 76 0.08 -12.59 -7.51
C TYR A 76 0.21 -11.31 -8.32
N PRO A 77 0.69 -11.41 -9.57
CA PRO A 77 1.02 -10.21 -10.36
C PRO A 77 -0.14 -9.28 -10.67
N ARG A 78 -1.37 -9.74 -10.48
CA ARG A 78 -2.53 -8.88 -10.74
C ARG A 78 -2.94 -8.02 -9.57
N ILE A 79 -2.45 -8.31 -8.36
CA ILE A 79 -2.79 -7.50 -7.20
C ILE A 79 -2.07 -6.16 -7.32
N LYS A 80 -2.80 -5.07 -7.15
CA LYS A 80 -2.21 -3.75 -7.13
C LYS A 80 -1.60 -3.49 -5.76
N ILE A 81 -0.45 -2.86 -5.73
CA ILE A 81 0.27 -2.61 -4.48
C ILE A 81 0.50 -1.12 -4.30
N VAL A 82 -0.02 -0.57 -3.21
CA VAL A 82 0.24 0.80 -2.79
C VAL A 82 1.08 0.73 -1.53
N MET A 83 2.32 1.22 -1.60
CA MET A 83 3.15 1.30 -0.41
C MET A 83 2.76 2.52 0.40
N VAL A 84 2.71 2.38 1.70
CA VAL A 84 2.27 3.43 2.60
C VAL A 84 3.33 3.59 3.70
N THR A 85 3.74 4.81 4.00
CA THR A 85 4.70 5.02 5.07
C THR A 85 4.64 6.44 5.58
N SER A 86 5.04 6.64 6.84
CA SER A 86 5.24 7.97 7.39
C SER A 86 6.70 8.40 7.29
N MET A 87 7.57 7.53 6.80
CA MET A 87 9.00 7.80 6.75
C MET A 87 9.42 8.31 5.38
N PRO A 88 9.84 9.57 5.29
CA PRO A 88 10.20 10.17 4.00
C PRO A 88 11.63 9.82 3.58
N GLU A 89 11.92 8.55 3.42
CA GLU A 89 13.25 8.11 3.01
C GLU A 89 13.25 7.72 1.54
N GLY A 90 14.13 8.35 0.79
CA GLY A 90 14.20 8.08 -0.65
C GLY A 90 14.57 6.67 -0.99
N ARG A 91 15.35 6.01 -0.14
CA ARG A 91 15.71 4.61 -0.39
C ARG A 91 14.47 3.71 -0.42
N PHE A 92 13.45 4.04 0.36
CA PHE A 92 12.20 3.28 0.33
C PHE A 92 11.48 3.50 -0.98
N LEU A 93 11.47 4.74 -1.45
CA LEU A 93 10.84 5.07 -2.73
C LEU A 93 11.50 4.32 -3.87
N ASP A 94 12.83 4.37 -3.90
CA ASP A 94 13.59 3.69 -4.96
C ASP A 94 13.36 2.18 -4.93
N ARG A 95 13.39 1.60 -3.74
CA ARG A 95 13.18 0.17 -3.60
C ARG A 95 11.76 -0.23 -4.00
N ALA A 96 10.77 0.59 -3.64
CA ALA A 96 9.38 0.32 -4.00
C ALA A 96 9.21 0.28 -5.52
N LYS A 97 9.90 1.18 -6.22
CA LYS A 97 9.85 1.16 -7.69
C LYS A 97 10.51 -0.10 -8.25
N ARG A 98 11.64 -0.49 -7.69
CA ARG A 98 12.37 -1.67 -8.18
C ARG A 98 11.58 -2.96 -8.00
N ILE A 99 10.85 -3.09 -6.90
CA ILE A 99 10.11 -4.32 -6.65
C ILE A 99 8.78 -4.38 -7.40
N GLY A 100 8.42 -3.30 -8.08
CA GLY A 100 7.22 -3.30 -8.90
C GLY A 100 5.94 -2.87 -8.19
N ALA A 101 6.06 -2.08 -7.13
CA ALA A 101 4.86 -1.51 -6.51
C ALA A 101 4.19 -0.56 -7.50
N ASP A 102 2.88 -0.43 -7.40
CA ASP A 102 2.12 0.40 -8.35
C ASP A 102 2.07 1.85 -7.93
N SER A 103 2.00 2.11 -6.63
CA SER A 103 1.89 3.47 -6.11
C SER A 103 2.57 3.57 -4.76
N PHE A 104 2.80 4.81 -4.32
CA PHE A 104 3.46 5.10 -3.06
C PHE A 104 2.80 6.32 -2.43
N TRP A 105 2.45 6.25 -1.15
CA TRP A 105 1.76 7.34 -0.48
C TRP A 105 2.36 7.60 0.90
N TYR A 106 2.64 8.87 1.20
CA TYR A 106 3.12 9.27 2.53
C TYR A 106 1.94 9.57 3.44
N LYS A 107 1.90 8.94 4.60
CA LYS A 107 0.80 9.10 5.55
C LYS A 107 0.62 10.55 6.01
N ASP A 108 1.73 11.25 6.17
CA ASP A 108 1.72 12.61 6.69
C ASP A 108 1.80 13.67 5.61
N SER A 109 1.69 13.28 4.38
CA SER A 109 1.80 14.22 3.28
C SER A 109 0.49 14.99 3.09
N PRO A 110 0.57 16.30 2.98
CA PRO A 110 -0.63 17.07 2.65
C PRO A 110 -0.99 16.94 1.18
N SER A 111 -0.08 16.43 0.37
CA SER A 111 -0.34 16.30 -1.05
C SER A 111 -0.90 14.93 -1.34
N GLY A 112 -1.97 14.90 -2.04
CA GLY A 112 -2.51 13.63 -2.46
C GLY A 112 -3.51 13.05 -1.49
N ASP A 113 -4.66 12.80 -2.02
CA ASP A 113 -5.74 12.18 -1.30
C ASP A 113 -5.62 10.66 -1.50
N LEU A 114 -5.55 9.92 -0.42
CA LEU A 114 -5.40 8.47 -0.52
C LEU A 114 -6.57 7.83 -1.28
N VAL A 115 -7.77 8.36 -1.14
CA VAL A 115 -8.92 7.84 -1.89
C VAL A 115 -8.63 7.92 -3.39
N SER A 116 -8.12 9.07 -3.85
CA SER A 116 -7.77 9.23 -5.26
C SER A 116 -6.66 8.29 -5.70
N VAL A 117 -5.69 8.05 -4.81
CA VAL A 117 -4.60 7.12 -5.11
C VAL A 117 -5.13 5.70 -5.26
N ILE A 118 -6.00 5.27 -4.35
CA ILE A 118 -6.57 3.94 -4.41
C ILE A 118 -7.37 3.76 -5.70
N GLU A 119 -8.28 4.70 -5.97
CA GLU A 119 -9.14 4.60 -7.15
C GLU A 119 -8.34 4.66 -8.44
N GLY A 120 -7.37 5.55 -8.50
CA GLY A 120 -6.52 5.66 -9.68
C GLY A 120 -5.65 4.43 -9.89
N THR A 121 -5.10 3.88 -8.81
CA THR A 121 -4.29 2.68 -8.91
C THR A 121 -5.11 1.49 -9.41
N LEU A 122 -6.33 1.37 -8.93
CA LEU A 122 -7.23 0.32 -9.41
C LEU A 122 -7.56 0.49 -10.89
N SER A 123 -7.52 1.73 -11.39
CA SER A 123 -7.75 2.00 -12.81
C SER A 123 -6.52 1.81 -13.68
N GLY A 124 -5.40 1.45 -13.09
CA GLY A 124 -4.16 1.23 -13.83
C GLY A 124 -3.18 2.39 -13.82
N ARG A 125 -3.42 3.42 -13.01
CA ARG A 125 -2.52 4.55 -12.89
C ARG A 125 -1.55 4.30 -11.74
N SER A 126 -0.42 5.01 -11.77
CA SER A 126 0.58 4.91 -10.70
C SER A 126 0.84 6.29 -10.13
N PHE A 127 0.97 6.37 -8.82
CA PHE A 127 1.18 7.64 -8.13
C PHE A 127 2.46 7.56 -7.31
N TRP A 128 3.38 8.48 -7.56
CA TRP A 128 4.66 8.53 -6.86
C TRP A 128 4.88 9.94 -6.36
N PRO A 129 5.31 10.11 -5.10
CA PRO A 129 5.58 11.47 -4.60
C PRO A 129 6.65 12.14 -5.44
N ASP A 130 6.46 13.41 -5.73
CA ASP A 130 7.45 14.18 -6.46
C ASP A 130 8.66 14.36 -5.57
N GLY A 131 9.73 13.70 -5.91
CA GLY A 131 10.95 13.86 -5.21
C GLY A 131 10.80 13.87 -3.71
N VAL A 132 11.25 12.87 -3.06
CA VAL A 132 11.32 12.95 -1.61
C VAL A 132 12.24 14.11 -1.31
N PRO A 133 11.76 15.14 -0.63
CA PRO A 133 12.51 16.37 -0.47
C PRO A 133 13.92 16.17 0.03
N THR A 134 14.11 15.21 0.88
CA THR A 134 15.38 15.02 1.51
C THR A 134 16.36 14.26 0.68
N VAL A 135 15.94 13.80 -0.46
CA VAL A 135 16.72 12.83 -1.15
C VAL A 135 17.42 13.33 -2.34
N ARG A 136 16.86 14.32 -2.93
CA ARG A 136 17.43 14.83 -4.14
C ARG A 136 18.70 15.53 -3.82
N LEU A 137 19.68 14.77 -3.63
CA LEU A 137 20.96 15.35 -3.32
C LEU A 137 21.75 15.71 -4.54
N GLY A 138 21.14 16.01 -5.49
CA GLY A 138 21.86 16.44 -6.66
C GLY A 138 21.66 15.57 -7.77
#